data_3b61c4c4ae40ee1c7f1b1867c90153c9
#
_entry.id   3b61c4c4ae40ee1c7f1b1867c90153c9
#
_cell.length_a   1.000
_cell.length_b   1.000
_cell.length_c   1.000
_cell.angle_alpha   90.00
_cell.angle_beta   90.00
_cell.angle_gamma   90.00
#
_symmetry.space_group_name_H-M   'P 1'
#
loop_
_entity.id
_entity.type
_entity.pdbx_description
1 polymer ?
#
loop_
_entity_poly.entity_id
_entity_poly.type
_entity_poly.pdbx_seq_one_letter_code
_entity_poly.pdbx_strand_id
1 'polypeptide(L)'
;MNNKITIRKGQLGLLAKQGDFYQVLEAGEHRLPWFNKPDVTVVDMNGDDVAPELADYLRRFQPEWVEKYCLSVDTAEQETAALYRNGVLLEIIPPGARRLFWRDGDSLQVKRMSTQDVHVPIDVMNAVLQPRGRNEAVKGREAILTVQVPAWHVGVLKIDGETQALLPPGLSAYWKINHLVEAEVVDTRLQALEVSGQEILTKDKVNLRINLGANWRYLDVLQAYSQLAKPLDYLYRELQFALREAVGTRTLDELLENKQVIDDVVSAQVIARMAPFGIEVASTGVKDIVLPGDMKTILSRLVEAEKSAQANVIRRREETAATRSLLNTAKVMENNPVALRLKELETLERVAERIDKISVFGGLDQVLHGLVNIKGKTNAA
;
A
#
# COMPACT_ATOMS: atom_id res chain seq x y z
N MET A 1 -44.31 4.53 62.08
CA MET A 1 -43.35 4.92 61.02
C MET A 1 -44.10 5.08 59.74
N ASN A 2 -44.01 6.27 59.13
CA ASN A 2 -44.70 6.56 57.84
C ASN A 2 -44.00 5.82 56.71
N ASN A 3 -44.61 4.77 56.19
CA ASN A 3 -44.11 4.04 55.03
C ASN A 3 -44.51 4.85 53.77
N LYS A 4 -43.78 5.95 53.54
CA LYS A 4 -43.93 6.76 52.34
C LYS A 4 -42.85 6.36 51.35
N ILE A 5 -43.24 6.24 50.08
CA ILE A 5 -42.33 6.13 48.94
C ILE A 5 -42.54 7.28 48.02
N THR A 6 -41.46 7.86 47.48
CA THR A 6 -41.52 8.95 46.51
C THR A 6 -41.08 8.42 45.15
N ILE A 7 -41.94 8.46 44.19
CA ILE A 7 -41.64 8.16 42.78
C ILE A 7 -41.33 9.48 42.07
N ARG A 8 -40.18 9.61 41.45
CA ARG A 8 -39.75 10.81 40.78
C ARG A 8 -40.45 10.93 39.38
N LYS A 9 -40.49 12.15 38.85
CA LYS A 9 -40.92 12.35 37.45
C LYS A 9 -40.02 11.51 36.52
N GLY A 10 -40.59 10.82 35.56
CA GLY A 10 -39.88 9.90 34.67
C GLY A 10 -39.60 8.52 35.27
N GLN A 11 -40.19 8.18 36.42
CA GLN A 11 -40.13 6.86 37.05
C GLN A 11 -41.54 6.29 37.29
N LEU A 12 -41.60 4.98 37.32
CA LEU A 12 -42.80 4.22 37.79
C LEU A 12 -42.42 3.32 38.96
N GLY A 13 -43.34 3.16 39.90
CA GLY A 13 -43.22 2.18 40.94
C GLY A 13 -44.15 1.00 40.66
N LEU A 14 -43.62 -0.19 40.51
CA LEU A 14 -44.40 -1.42 40.32
C LEU A 14 -44.57 -2.09 41.67
N LEU A 15 -45.84 -2.21 42.15
CA LEU A 15 -46.15 -2.90 43.38
C LEU A 15 -46.46 -4.37 43.12
N ALA A 16 -45.72 -5.24 43.81
CA ALA A 16 -45.90 -6.68 43.77
C ALA A 16 -46.27 -7.26 45.16
N LYS A 17 -47.04 -8.31 45.13
CA LYS A 17 -47.40 -9.11 46.33
C LYS A 17 -47.19 -10.57 45.98
N GLN A 18 -46.29 -11.25 46.70
CA GLN A 18 -45.95 -12.65 46.45
C GLN A 18 -45.50 -12.94 45.01
N GLY A 19 -44.85 -11.93 44.34
CA GLY A 19 -44.42 -12.04 42.96
C GLY A 19 -45.39 -11.53 41.90
N ASP A 20 -46.68 -11.27 42.23
CA ASP A 20 -47.69 -10.78 41.32
C ASP A 20 -47.77 -9.25 41.38
N PHE A 21 -47.57 -8.59 40.22
CA PHE A 21 -47.72 -7.15 40.09
C PHE A 21 -49.22 -6.75 39.98
N TYR A 22 -49.67 -5.85 40.87
CA TYR A 22 -51.08 -5.47 40.93
C TYR A 22 -51.39 -3.99 40.81
N GLN A 23 -50.38 -3.11 40.98
CA GLN A 23 -50.58 -1.66 40.89
C GLN A 23 -49.32 -0.94 40.39
N VAL A 24 -49.50 0.09 39.57
CA VAL A 24 -48.47 1.04 39.16
C VAL A 24 -48.62 2.34 39.95
N LEU A 25 -47.51 2.83 40.49
CA LEU A 25 -47.42 4.12 41.12
C LEU A 25 -46.79 5.11 40.15
N GLU A 26 -47.52 6.15 39.78
CA GLU A 26 -46.99 7.26 38.98
C GLU A 26 -46.18 8.22 39.85
N ALA A 27 -45.54 9.23 39.22
CA ALA A 27 -44.73 10.21 39.94
C ALA A 27 -45.48 10.90 41.05
N GLY A 28 -44.93 10.91 42.27
CA GLY A 28 -45.55 11.51 43.44
C GLY A 28 -45.17 10.85 44.74
N GLU A 29 -45.74 11.33 45.87
CA GLU A 29 -45.60 10.72 47.17
C GLU A 29 -46.74 9.76 47.43
N HIS A 30 -46.42 8.49 47.69
CA HIS A 30 -47.40 7.43 47.94
C HIS A 30 -47.20 6.86 49.34
N ARG A 31 -48.35 6.59 50.00
CA ARG A 31 -48.38 5.92 51.30
C ARG A 31 -48.62 4.42 51.10
N LEU A 32 -47.68 3.60 51.52
CA LEU A 32 -47.81 2.15 51.44
C LEU A 32 -48.44 1.60 52.70
N PRO A 33 -49.24 0.54 52.63
CA PRO A 33 -49.77 -0.10 53.80
C PRO A 33 -48.62 -0.68 54.66
N TRP A 34 -48.68 -0.42 55.96
CA TRP A 34 -47.65 -0.88 56.88
C TRP A 34 -47.80 -2.38 57.23
N PHE A 35 -49.01 -2.87 57.10
CA PHE A 35 -49.36 -4.28 57.28
C PHE A 35 -49.36 -4.96 55.91
N ASN A 36 -48.62 -6.08 55.78
CA ASN A 36 -48.46 -6.81 54.53
C ASN A 36 -47.78 -5.96 53.42
N LYS A 37 -46.59 -5.43 53.74
CA LYS A 37 -45.81 -4.52 52.92
C LYS A 37 -45.61 -5.07 51.53
N PRO A 38 -46.06 -4.38 50.43
CA PRO A 38 -45.77 -4.82 49.06
C PRO A 38 -44.31 -4.60 48.70
N ASP A 39 -43.79 -5.43 47.82
CA ASP A 39 -42.51 -5.18 47.14
C ASP A 39 -42.71 -4.08 46.13
N VAL A 40 -41.80 -3.10 46.10
CA VAL A 40 -41.86 -2.01 45.18
C VAL A 40 -40.63 -2.00 44.31
N THR A 41 -40.78 -2.19 42.99
CA THR A 41 -39.74 -2.07 42.02
C THR A 41 -39.88 -0.70 41.31
N VAL A 42 -38.85 0.16 41.44
CA VAL A 42 -38.83 1.43 40.76
C VAL A 42 -38.13 1.27 39.45
N VAL A 43 -38.76 1.69 38.34
CA VAL A 43 -38.20 1.63 36.98
C VAL A 43 -38.17 3.03 36.36
N ASP A 44 -37.15 3.31 35.57
CA ASP A 44 -37.01 4.55 34.86
C ASP A 44 -37.69 4.47 33.47
N MET A 45 -38.48 5.50 33.14
CA MET A 45 -39.18 5.58 31.86
C MET A 45 -38.34 6.24 30.76
N ASN A 46 -37.03 5.98 30.78
CA ASN A 46 -36.07 6.61 29.86
C ASN A 46 -35.86 5.85 28.55
N GLY A 47 -36.73 4.87 28.23
CA GLY A 47 -36.57 3.99 27.08
C GLY A 47 -35.62 2.83 27.36
N ASP A 48 -35.44 2.48 28.63
CA ASP A 48 -34.69 1.29 29.02
C ASP A 48 -35.46 0.03 28.64
N ASP A 49 -34.71 -1.03 28.30
CA ASP A 49 -35.27 -2.33 27.99
C ASP A 49 -35.93 -2.95 29.23
N VAL A 50 -37.11 -3.48 29.08
CA VAL A 50 -37.80 -4.24 30.14
C VAL A 50 -37.16 -5.64 30.19
N ALA A 51 -36.76 -6.07 31.40
CA ALA A 51 -36.18 -7.41 31.57
C ALA A 51 -37.10 -8.48 30.95
N PRO A 52 -36.56 -9.46 30.20
CA PRO A 52 -37.35 -10.41 29.42
C PRO A 52 -38.45 -11.12 30.23
N GLU A 53 -38.13 -11.54 31.48
CA GLU A 53 -39.08 -12.21 32.38
C GLU A 53 -40.26 -11.29 32.78
N LEU A 54 -39.93 -10.01 33.04
CA LEU A 54 -40.93 -9.02 33.37
C LEU A 54 -41.76 -8.66 32.13
N ALA A 55 -41.14 -8.57 30.97
CA ALA A 55 -41.81 -8.30 29.71
C ALA A 55 -42.83 -9.38 29.35
N ASP A 56 -42.46 -10.64 29.51
CA ASP A 56 -43.41 -11.77 29.31
C ASP A 56 -44.54 -11.77 30.30
N TYR A 57 -44.24 -11.49 31.59
CA TYR A 57 -45.27 -11.34 32.62
C TYR A 57 -46.26 -10.18 32.27
N LEU A 58 -45.74 -9.00 31.95
CA LEU A 58 -46.56 -7.84 31.66
C LEU A 58 -47.44 -8.06 30.41
N ARG A 59 -46.92 -8.65 29.36
CA ARG A 59 -47.70 -8.97 28.14
C ARG A 59 -48.83 -9.96 28.43
N ARG A 60 -48.59 -10.91 29.34
CA ARG A 60 -49.58 -11.97 29.65
C ARG A 60 -50.63 -11.56 30.67
N PHE A 61 -50.23 -10.83 31.69
CA PHE A 61 -51.10 -10.54 32.83
C PHE A 61 -51.48 -9.08 32.99
N GLN A 62 -50.72 -8.15 32.37
CA GLN A 62 -50.95 -6.72 32.50
C GLN A 62 -50.87 -6.03 31.14
N PRO A 63 -51.70 -6.40 30.13
CA PRO A 63 -51.62 -5.84 28.79
C PRO A 63 -51.91 -4.34 28.74
N GLU A 64 -52.79 -3.84 29.62
CA GLU A 64 -53.11 -2.44 29.75
C GLU A 64 -51.92 -1.57 30.17
N TRP A 65 -51.03 -2.13 31.03
CA TRP A 65 -49.81 -1.44 31.43
C TRP A 65 -48.79 -1.38 30.26
N VAL A 66 -48.72 -2.47 29.49
CA VAL A 66 -47.88 -2.50 28.30
C VAL A 66 -48.32 -1.40 27.32
N GLU A 67 -49.63 -1.26 27.07
CA GLU A 67 -50.16 -0.24 26.15
C GLU A 67 -49.87 1.18 26.67
N LYS A 68 -50.02 1.40 27.98
CA LYS A 68 -49.88 2.74 28.58
C LYS A 68 -48.43 3.15 28.82
N TYR A 69 -47.57 2.25 29.32
CA TYR A 69 -46.26 2.59 29.84
C TYR A 69 -45.08 1.99 29.02
N CYS A 70 -45.36 1.12 28.05
CA CYS A 70 -44.34 0.50 27.24
C CYS A 70 -44.51 0.73 25.76
N LEU A 71 -43.38 0.65 25.04
CA LEU A 71 -43.35 0.50 23.60
C LEU A 71 -43.04 -0.97 23.30
N SER A 72 -43.94 -1.68 22.62
CA SER A 72 -43.72 -3.05 22.17
C SER A 72 -43.07 -3.04 20.78
N VAL A 73 -41.90 -3.73 20.69
CA VAL A 73 -41.19 -3.90 19.43
C VAL A 73 -41.04 -5.40 19.18
N ASP A 74 -41.87 -5.90 18.29
CA ASP A 74 -41.82 -7.27 17.80
C ASP A 74 -41.44 -7.25 16.34
N THR A 75 -40.31 -7.86 15.96
CA THR A 75 -39.79 -7.92 14.59
C THR A 75 -40.03 -9.31 14.00
N ALA A 76 -40.41 -9.38 12.73
CA ALA A 76 -40.51 -10.64 12.00
C ALA A 76 -39.10 -11.18 11.63
N GLU A 77 -39.01 -12.41 11.08
CA GLU A 77 -37.74 -13.02 10.68
C GLU A 77 -36.97 -12.26 9.60
N GLN A 78 -37.68 -11.50 8.75
CA GLN A 78 -37.10 -10.69 7.66
C GLN A 78 -37.29 -9.19 7.91
N GLU A 79 -37.45 -8.81 9.16
CA GLU A 79 -37.65 -7.41 9.57
C GLU A 79 -36.67 -7.04 10.67
N THR A 80 -36.09 -5.88 10.54
CA THR A 80 -35.30 -5.22 11.60
C THR A 80 -35.96 -3.90 11.98
N ALA A 81 -35.65 -3.38 13.15
CA ALA A 81 -36.20 -2.13 13.61
C ALA A 81 -35.14 -1.19 14.17
N ALA A 82 -35.26 0.09 13.83
CA ALA A 82 -34.43 1.14 14.41
C ALA A 82 -35.22 1.87 15.49
N LEU A 83 -34.71 1.87 16.71
CA LEU A 83 -35.30 2.54 17.88
C LEU A 83 -34.69 3.92 18.04
N TYR A 84 -35.54 4.95 18.03
CA TYR A 84 -35.13 6.35 18.21
C TYR A 84 -35.70 6.89 19.53
N ARG A 85 -34.93 7.77 20.19
CA ARG A 85 -35.40 8.60 21.30
C ARG A 85 -35.19 10.05 20.91
N ASN A 86 -36.32 10.82 20.89
CA ASN A 86 -36.28 12.23 20.51
C ASN A 86 -35.55 12.49 19.18
N GLY A 87 -35.74 11.62 18.18
CA GLY A 87 -35.05 11.67 16.89
C GLY A 87 -33.61 11.16 16.85
N VAL A 88 -33.06 10.69 17.98
CA VAL A 88 -31.71 10.12 18.05
C VAL A 88 -31.80 8.61 18.03
N LEU A 89 -31.09 7.97 17.11
CA LEU A 89 -31.04 6.50 17.00
C LEU A 89 -30.35 5.90 18.22
N LEU A 90 -30.99 5.00 18.92
CA LEU A 90 -30.44 4.30 20.09
C LEU A 90 -29.93 2.92 19.74
N GLU A 91 -30.74 2.16 19.00
CA GLU A 91 -30.50 0.74 18.79
C GLU A 91 -31.05 0.26 17.45
N ILE A 92 -30.37 -0.71 16.86
CA ILE A 92 -30.87 -1.54 15.76
C ILE A 92 -31.29 -2.87 16.35
N ILE A 93 -32.56 -3.17 16.31
CA ILE A 93 -33.18 -4.36 16.87
C ILE A 93 -33.15 -5.46 15.81
N PRO A 94 -32.58 -6.65 16.10
CA PRO A 94 -32.46 -7.73 15.13
C PRO A 94 -33.81 -8.35 14.76
N PRO A 95 -33.89 -9.14 13.69
CA PRO A 95 -35.07 -9.95 13.36
C PRO A 95 -35.44 -10.94 14.47
N GLY A 96 -36.74 -11.25 14.55
CA GLY A 96 -37.26 -12.22 15.51
C GLY A 96 -37.23 -11.74 16.97
N ALA A 97 -36.95 -10.49 17.23
CA ALA A 97 -36.92 -9.95 18.58
C ALA A 97 -38.33 -9.63 19.09
N ARG A 98 -38.54 -9.87 20.38
CA ARG A 98 -39.77 -9.50 21.11
C ARG A 98 -39.37 -8.73 22.35
N ARG A 99 -39.37 -7.37 22.25
CA ARG A 99 -38.89 -6.50 23.30
C ARG A 99 -39.90 -5.47 23.74
N LEU A 100 -39.83 -5.07 24.99
CA LEU A 100 -40.57 -3.97 25.56
C LEU A 100 -39.59 -2.92 26.07
N PHE A 101 -39.94 -1.67 25.84
CA PHE A 101 -39.19 -0.52 26.33
C PHE A 101 -40.06 0.36 27.17
N TRP A 102 -39.59 0.79 28.35
CA TRP A 102 -40.29 1.77 29.15
C TRP A 102 -40.32 3.11 28.41
N ARG A 103 -41.49 3.71 28.29
CA ARG A 103 -41.66 5.02 27.62
C ARG A 103 -42.38 6.02 28.46
N ASP A 104 -42.02 7.31 28.35
CA ASP A 104 -42.76 8.46 28.81
C ASP A 104 -43.29 9.20 27.56
N GLY A 105 -44.61 9.09 27.30
CA GLY A 105 -45.23 9.68 26.14
C GLY A 105 -44.67 9.18 24.79
N ASP A 106 -44.50 10.10 23.85
CA ASP A 106 -44.07 9.83 22.47
C ASP A 106 -42.57 9.98 22.25
N SER A 107 -41.78 9.92 23.33
CA SER A 107 -40.31 10.08 23.27
C SER A 107 -39.62 9.01 22.44
N LEU A 108 -40.17 7.78 22.40
CA LEU A 108 -39.67 6.65 21.65
C LEU A 108 -40.41 6.44 20.33
N GLN A 109 -39.68 6.24 19.27
CA GLN A 109 -40.20 5.93 17.96
C GLN A 109 -39.46 4.72 17.36
N VAL A 110 -40.17 3.89 16.60
CA VAL A 110 -39.64 2.71 15.94
C VAL A 110 -39.85 2.83 14.44
N LYS A 111 -38.78 2.69 13.69
CA LYS A 111 -38.81 2.55 12.24
C LYS A 111 -38.51 1.08 11.88
N ARG A 112 -39.52 0.41 11.29
CA ARG A 112 -39.39 -0.98 10.82
C ARG A 112 -38.88 -0.98 9.40
N MET A 113 -38.01 -1.96 9.09
CA MET A 113 -37.35 -2.10 7.79
C MET A 113 -37.25 -3.55 7.39
N SER A 114 -37.48 -3.85 6.12
CA SER A 114 -37.25 -5.19 5.58
C SER A 114 -35.76 -5.45 5.41
N THR A 115 -35.35 -6.68 5.73
CA THR A 115 -33.97 -7.17 5.48
C THR A 115 -33.87 -8.00 4.23
N GLN A 116 -34.92 -8.08 3.40
CA GLN A 116 -34.89 -8.72 2.09
C GLN A 116 -34.00 -7.94 1.10
N ASP A 117 -34.03 -6.61 1.20
CA ASP A 117 -33.05 -5.74 0.55
C ASP A 117 -31.84 -5.60 1.46
N VAL A 118 -30.67 -5.92 0.95
CA VAL A 118 -29.42 -5.80 1.70
C VAL A 118 -28.99 -4.36 1.96
N HIS A 119 -29.61 -3.37 1.29
CA HIS A 119 -29.26 -1.97 1.46
C HIS A 119 -29.87 -1.37 2.72
N VAL A 120 -29.05 -0.65 3.48
CA VAL A 120 -29.52 0.14 4.62
C VAL A 120 -30.08 1.48 4.13
N PRO A 121 -31.29 1.90 4.57
CA PRO A 121 -31.81 3.21 4.24
C PRO A 121 -30.85 4.34 4.64
N ILE A 122 -30.76 5.37 3.77
CA ILE A 122 -29.76 6.45 3.90
C ILE A 122 -29.89 7.24 5.22
N ASP A 123 -31.11 7.41 5.71
CA ASP A 123 -31.38 8.09 6.99
C ASP A 123 -30.86 7.29 8.19
N VAL A 124 -30.99 5.96 8.16
CA VAL A 124 -30.44 5.07 9.20
C VAL A 124 -28.92 5.04 9.13
N MET A 125 -28.37 4.92 7.90
CA MET A 125 -26.92 4.99 7.70
C MET A 125 -26.35 6.29 8.28
N ASN A 126 -26.94 7.43 7.96
CA ASN A 126 -26.51 8.72 8.47
C ASN A 126 -26.60 8.80 10.00
N ALA A 127 -27.69 8.26 10.58
CA ALA A 127 -27.87 8.22 12.03
C ALA A 127 -26.84 7.36 12.76
N VAL A 128 -26.43 6.23 12.15
CA VAL A 128 -25.37 5.33 12.69
C VAL A 128 -23.99 5.99 12.64
N LEU A 129 -23.72 6.81 11.63
CA LEU A 129 -22.42 7.45 11.40
C LEU A 129 -22.26 8.78 12.12
N GLN A 130 -23.32 9.34 12.67
CA GLN A 130 -23.24 10.58 13.45
C GLN A 130 -22.24 10.44 14.61
N PRO A 131 -21.32 11.40 14.79
CA PRO A 131 -20.43 11.42 15.93
C PRO A 131 -21.22 11.52 17.24
N ARG A 132 -20.92 10.67 18.20
CA ARG A 132 -21.58 10.62 19.49
C ARG A 132 -20.57 10.71 20.63
N GLY A 133 -21.05 11.04 21.83
CA GLY A 133 -20.26 10.99 23.04
C GLY A 133 -19.69 9.59 23.31
N ARG A 134 -18.63 9.50 24.10
CA ARG A 134 -17.89 8.24 24.36
C ARG A 134 -18.74 7.08 24.88
N ASN A 135 -19.92 7.35 25.47
CA ASN A 135 -20.78 6.37 26.09
C ASN A 135 -22.10 6.09 25.35
N GLU A 136 -22.29 6.68 24.17
CA GLU A 136 -23.56 6.62 23.43
C GLU A 136 -23.43 5.87 22.09
N ALA A 137 -22.78 4.72 22.11
CA ALA A 137 -22.71 3.87 20.91
C ALA A 137 -24.12 3.35 20.56
N VAL A 138 -24.48 3.34 19.27
CA VAL A 138 -25.69 2.68 18.80
C VAL A 138 -25.57 1.18 19.06
N LYS A 139 -26.48 0.62 19.85
CA LYS A 139 -26.55 -0.83 20.06
C LYS A 139 -26.96 -1.51 18.74
N GLY A 140 -26.43 -2.71 18.48
CA GLY A 140 -26.73 -3.44 17.24
C GLY A 140 -26.07 -2.86 15.97
N ARG A 141 -25.14 -1.91 16.10
CA ARG A 141 -24.39 -1.33 14.98
C ARG A 141 -23.65 -2.39 14.16
N GLU A 142 -23.22 -3.48 14.79
CA GLU A 142 -22.53 -4.61 14.17
C GLU A 142 -23.37 -5.32 13.09
N ALA A 143 -24.68 -5.12 13.09
CA ALA A 143 -25.59 -5.62 12.06
C ALA A 143 -25.49 -4.85 10.72
N ILE A 144 -24.70 -3.77 10.68
CA ILE A 144 -24.52 -2.91 9.50
C ILE A 144 -23.06 -2.90 9.09
N LEU A 145 -22.80 -3.19 7.81
CA LEU A 145 -21.54 -2.93 7.14
C LEU A 145 -21.61 -1.54 6.50
N THR A 146 -20.73 -0.63 6.92
CA THR A 146 -20.55 0.66 6.24
C THR A 146 -19.31 0.61 5.38
N VAL A 147 -19.45 1.00 4.11
CA VAL A 147 -18.37 0.99 3.11
C VAL A 147 -18.15 2.41 2.62
N GLN A 148 -16.98 2.94 2.87
CA GLN A 148 -16.55 4.23 2.32
C GLN A 148 -15.57 3.97 1.18
N VAL A 149 -15.97 4.33 -0.04
CA VAL A 149 -15.14 4.23 -1.23
C VAL A 149 -14.57 5.62 -1.53
N PRO A 150 -13.25 5.83 -1.39
CA PRO A 150 -12.61 7.11 -1.71
C PRO A 150 -12.65 7.41 -3.21
N ALA A 151 -12.33 8.65 -3.59
CA ALA A 151 -12.11 9.01 -4.99
C ALA A 151 -11.00 8.12 -5.60
N TRP A 152 -11.16 7.76 -6.87
CA TRP A 152 -10.23 6.88 -7.61
C TRP A 152 -10.16 5.43 -7.11
N HIS A 153 -11.09 5.03 -6.25
CA HIS A 153 -11.26 3.66 -5.80
C HIS A 153 -12.60 3.11 -6.27
N VAL A 154 -12.70 1.81 -6.28
CA VAL A 154 -13.93 1.06 -6.55
C VAL A 154 -14.10 0.05 -5.42
N GLY A 155 -15.32 -0.05 -4.89
CA GLY A 155 -15.66 -1.10 -3.93
C GLY A 155 -16.12 -2.36 -4.66
N VAL A 156 -15.58 -3.51 -4.32
CA VAL A 156 -16.07 -4.82 -4.79
C VAL A 156 -16.97 -5.38 -3.71
N LEU A 157 -18.27 -5.40 -3.96
CA LEU A 157 -19.28 -5.92 -3.03
C LEU A 157 -19.47 -7.42 -3.27
N LYS A 158 -19.30 -8.20 -2.20
CA LYS A 158 -19.57 -9.64 -2.18
C LYS A 158 -20.72 -9.93 -1.23
N ILE A 159 -21.69 -10.71 -1.70
CA ILE A 159 -22.81 -11.17 -0.89
C ILE A 159 -22.84 -12.69 -0.99
N ASP A 160 -22.81 -13.37 0.17
CA ASP A 160 -22.79 -14.83 0.29
C ASP A 160 -21.68 -15.50 -0.54
N GLY A 161 -20.52 -14.81 -0.65
CA GLY A 161 -19.34 -15.27 -1.38
C GLY A 161 -19.32 -14.94 -2.87
N GLU A 162 -20.42 -14.41 -3.43
CA GLU A 162 -20.50 -14.00 -4.83
C GLU A 162 -20.25 -12.51 -5.01
N THR A 163 -19.48 -12.14 -6.03
CA THR A 163 -19.29 -10.73 -6.42
C THR A 163 -20.54 -10.22 -7.10
N GLN A 164 -21.24 -9.30 -6.44
CA GLN A 164 -22.53 -8.78 -6.91
C GLN A 164 -22.39 -7.50 -7.72
N ALA A 165 -21.60 -6.55 -7.26
CA ALA A 165 -21.54 -5.23 -7.86
C ALA A 165 -20.24 -4.50 -7.57
N LEU A 166 -19.97 -3.50 -8.41
CA LEU A 166 -18.95 -2.48 -8.15
C LEU A 166 -19.59 -1.25 -7.52
N LEU A 167 -19.04 -0.81 -6.41
CA LEU A 167 -19.50 0.40 -5.71
C LEU A 167 -18.71 1.61 -6.20
N PRO A 168 -19.38 2.66 -6.67
CA PRO A 168 -18.72 3.91 -7.03
C PRO A 168 -18.18 4.63 -5.78
N PRO A 169 -17.31 5.63 -5.96
CA PRO A 169 -16.89 6.50 -4.86
C PRO A 169 -18.09 7.09 -4.10
N GLY A 170 -18.01 7.01 -2.78
CA GLY A 170 -19.07 7.44 -1.88
C GLY A 170 -19.18 6.57 -0.64
N LEU A 171 -20.31 6.74 0.04
CA LEU A 171 -20.63 6.01 1.26
C LEU A 171 -21.85 5.13 1.00
N SER A 172 -21.75 3.86 1.37
CA SER A 172 -22.83 2.88 1.27
C SER A 172 -22.93 2.08 2.55
N ALA A 173 -24.10 1.54 2.85
CA ALA A 173 -24.31 0.70 4.02
C ALA A 173 -25.20 -0.50 3.66
N TYR A 174 -24.88 -1.64 4.25
CA TYR A 174 -25.50 -2.92 3.96
C TYR A 174 -25.85 -3.65 5.24
N TRP A 175 -26.99 -4.36 5.24
CA TRP A 175 -27.36 -5.24 6.33
C TRP A 175 -26.48 -6.51 6.32
N LYS A 176 -25.88 -6.82 7.45
CA LYS A 176 -25.21 -8.10 7.72
C LYS A 176 -26.16 -9.10 8.40
N ILE A 177 -27.46 -8.93 8.12
CA ILE A 177 -28.52 -9.75 8.67
C ILE A 177 -28.90 -10.75 7.58
N ASN A 178 -28.90 -12.04 7.90
CA ASN A 178 -29.23 -13.13 6.99
C ASN A 178 -28.29 -13.33 5.78
N HIS A 179 -27.33 -12.43 5.57
CA HIS A 179 -26.35 -12.48 4.49
C HIS A 179 -24.95 -12.22 4.99
N LEU A 180 -23.97 -12.91 4.42
CA LEU A 180 -22.57 -12.59 4.60
C LEU A 180 -22.21 -11.49 3.59
N VAL A 181 -22.12 -10.26 4.08
CA VAL A 181 -21.79 -9.10 3.23
C VAL A 181 -20.39 -8.63 3.52
N GLU A 182 -19.57 -8.60 2.48
CA GLU A 182 -18.18 -8.16 2.52
C GLU A 182 -17.94 -7.13 1.41
N ALA A 183 -17.05 -6.19 1.64
CA ALA A 183 -16.64 -5.23 0.62
C ALA A 183 -15.14 -5.02 0.69
N GLU A 184 -14.51 -5.02 -0.47
CA GLU A 184 -13.09 -4.71 -0.64
C GLU A 184 -12.94 -3.44 -1.45
N VAL A 185 -12.16 -2.47 -0.95
CA VAL A 185 -11.92 -1.20 -1.62
C VAL A 185 -10.61 -1.26 -2.39
N VAL A 186 -10.70 -1.08 -3.69
CA VAL A 186 -9.60 -1.28 -4.65
C VAL A 186 -9.21 0.06 -5.27
N ASP A 187 -7.93 0.41 -5.23
CA ASP A 187 -7.39 1.59 -5.92
C ASP A 187 -7.24 1.28 -7.42
N THR A 188 -7.82 2.14 -8.27
CA THR A 188 -7.78 1.98 -9.73
C THR A 188 -6.67 2.79 -10.41
N ARG A 189 -5.91 3.56 -9.64
CA ARG A 189 -4.77 4.31 -10.17
C ARG A 189 -3.59 3.39 -10.49
N LEU A 190 -2.63 3.95 -11.22
CA LEU A 190 -1.36 3.26 -11.49
C LEU A 190 -0.60 3.03 -10.17
N GLN A 191 -0.26 1.77 -9.91
CA GLN A 191 0.41 1.31 -8.70
C GLN A 191 1.75 0.69 -9.07
N ALA A 192 2.70 0.74 -8.14
CA ALA A 192 3.98 0.06 -8.26
C ALA A 192 3.96 -1.26 -7.47
N LEU A 193 4.46 -2.31 -8.10
CA LEU A 193 4.70 -3.60 -7.48
C LEU A 193 6.17 -3.96 -7.60
N GLU A 194 6.79 -4.39 -6.52
CA GLU A 194 8.18 -4.79 -6.49
C GLU A 194 8.33 -6.28 -6.16
N VAL A 195 9.03 -6.98 -7.05
CA VAL A 195 9.42 -8.38 -6.86
C VAL A 195 10.88 -8.39 -6.46
N SER A 196 11.14 -8.56 -5.16
CA SER A 196 12.47 -8.42 -4.58
C SER A 196 13.14 -9.75 -4.30
N GLY A 197 14.49 -9.75 -4.34
CA GLY A 197 15.31 -10.81 -3.81
C GLY A 197 15.19 -12.15 -4.52
N GLN A 198 14.82 -12.18 -5.81
CA GLN A 198 14.72 -13.42 -6.56
C GLN A 198 16.12 -13.97 -6.87
N GLU A 199 16.44 -15.12 -6.28
CA GLU A 199 17.65 -15.88 -6.62
C GLU A 199 17.34 -16.79 -7.81
N ILE A 200 18.07 -16.57 -8.92
CA ILE A 200 17.84 -17.24 -10.18
C ILE A 200 19.17 -17.66 -10.77
N LEU A 201 19.22 -18.89 -11.25
CA LEU A 201 20.37 -19.41 -12.00
C LEU A 201 20.26 -19.04 -13.48
N THR A 202 21.33 -18.46 -14.00
CA THR A 202 21.50 -18.22 -15.44
C THR A 202 21.75 -19.53 -16.19
N LYS A 203 21.73 -19.49 -17.52
CA LYS A 203 22.03 -20.63 -18.40
C LYS A 203 23.42 -21.22 -18.12
N ASP A 204 24.40 -20.38 -17.82
CA ASP A 204 25.77 -20.73 -17.44
C ASP A 204 25.94 -21.01 -15.94
N LYS A 205 24.83 -21.20 -15.22
CA LYS A 205 24.79 -21.64 -13.80
C LYS A 205 25.36 -20.63 -12.80
N VAL A 206 25.35 -19.36 -13.14
CA VAL A 206 25.67 -18.30 -12.17
C VAL A 206 24.41 -17.95 -11.39
N ASN A 207 24.49 -17.92 -10.08
CA ASN A 207 23.37 -17.50 -9.21
C ASN A 207 23.31 -15.98 -9.14
N LEU A 208 22.20 -15.41 -9.56
CA LEU A 208 21.95 -13.96 -9.53
C LEU A 208 20.81 -13.66 -8.58
N ARG A 209 20.91 -12.54 -7.88
CA ARG A 209 19.78 -11.95 -7.15
C ARG A 209 19.27 -10.74 -7.93
N ILE A 210 17.99 -10.77 -8.30
CA ILE A 210 17.39 -9.74 -9.16
C ILE A 210 16.18 -9.15 -8.48
N ASN A 211 16.05 -7.82 -8.56
CA ASN A 211 14.89 -7.07 -8.16
C ASN A 211 14.20 -6.51 -9.42
N LEU A 212 12.90 -6.76 -9.54
CA LEU A 212 12.06 -6.30 -10.66
C LEU A 212 10.99 -5.38 -10.13
N GLY A 213 10.78 -4.24 -10.78
CA GLY A 213 9.64 -3.35 -10.57
C GLY A 213 8.63 -3.48 -11.70
N ALA A 214 7.35 -3.36 -11.38
CA ALA A 214 6.27 -3.27 -12.36
C ALA A 214 5.31 -2.14 -11.98
N ASN A 215 4.84 -1.38 -12.97
CA ASN A 215 3.75 -0.43 -12.82
C ASN A 215 2.51 -1.04 -13.46
N TRP A 216 1.42 -1.07 -12.71
CA TRP A 216 0.21 -1.75 -13.12
C TRP A 216 -1.04 -1.04 -12.59
N ARG A 217 -2.21 -1.32 -13.18
CA ARG A 217 -3.51 -0.89 -12.70
C ARG A 217 -4.62 -1.84 -13.11
N TYR A 218 -5.75 -1.75 -12.46
CA TYR A 218 -6.96 -2.41 -12.93
C TYR A 218 -7.59 -1.63 -14.07
N LEU A 219 -7.89 -2.30 -15.19
CA LEU A 219 -8.78 -1.79 -16.25
C LEU A 219 -10.20 -2.22 -16.00
N ASP A 220 -10.39 -3.48 -15.57
CA ASP A 220 -11.67 -4.05 -15.21
C ASP A 220 -11.55 -4.79 -13.86
N VAL A 221 -11.98 -4.13 -12.79
CA VAL A 221 -11.93 -4.68 -11.43
C VAL A 221 -12.84 -5.88 -11.28
N LEU A 222 -14.04 -5.83 -11.89
CA LEU A 222 -15.01 -6.93 -11.82
C LEU A 222 -14.46 -8.18 -12.47
N GLN A 223 -13.86 -8.07 -13.66
CA GLN A 223 -13.24 -9.16 -14.36
C GLN A 223 -12.09 -9.77 -13.55
N ALA A 224 -11.24 -8.93 -12.94
CA ALA A 224 -10.13 -9.40 -12.12
C ALA A 224 -10.62 -10.22 -10.91
N TYR A 225 -11.58 -9.70 -10.17
CA TYR A 225 -12.08 -10.34 -8.94
C TYR A 225 -13.06 -11.49 -9.17
N SER A 226 -13.67 -11.59 -10.35
CA SER A 226 -14.50 -12.75 -10.71
C SER A 226 -13.67 -13.97 -11.12
N GLN A 227 -12.47 -13.75 -11.66
CA GLN A 227 -11.64 -14.84 -12.19
C GLN A 227 -10.46 -15.20 -11.29
N LEU A 228 -9.98 -14.24 -10.48
CA LEU A 228 -8.83 -14.40 -9.59
C LEU A 228 -9.24 -14.18 -8.14
N ALA A 229 -8.95 -15.14 -7.28
CA ALA A 229 -9.20 -15.01 -5.84
C ALA A 229 -8.39 -13.88 -5.21
N LYS A 230 -7.15 -13.69 -5.69
CA LYS A 230 -6.22 -12.66 -5.25
C LYS A 230 -5.45 -12.11 -6.46
N PRO A 231 -5.97 -11.09 -7.13
CA PRO A 231 -5.38 -10.58 -8.38
C PRO A 231 -3.93 -10.11 -8.22
N LEU A 232 -3.62 -9.42 -7.12
CA LEU A 232 -2.27 -8.92 -6.84
C LEU A 232 -1.25 -10.05 -6.62
N ASP A 233 -1.61 -11.09 -5.87
CA ASP A 233 -0.76 -12.25 -5.64
C ASP A 233 -0.51 -13.02 -6.94
N TYR A 234 -1.51 -13.06 -7.82
CA TYR A 234 -1.38 -13.66 -9.13
C TYR A 234 -0.41 -12.88 -10.02
N LEU A 235 -0.57 -11.56 -10.12
CA LEU A 235 0.36 -10.69 -10.85
C LEU A 235 1.81 -10.83 -10.33
N TYR A 236 1.98 -10.83 -9.01
CA TYR A 236 3.30 -11.02 -8.39
C TYR A 236 3.95 -12.34 -8.83
N ARG A 237 3.19 -13.42 -8.86
CA ARG A 237 3.65 -14.75 -9.28
C ARG A 237 4.01 -14.81 -10.76
N GLU A 238 3.19 -14.18 -11.61
CA GLU A 238 3.45 -14.11 -13.05
C GLU A 238 4.73 -13.31 -13.35
N LEU A 239 4.97 -12.21 -12.63
CA LEU A 239 6.23 -11.47 -12.71
C LEU A 239 7.44 -12.34 -12.30
N GLN A 240 7.31 -13.15 -11.25
CA GLN A 240 8.36 -14.08 -10.84
C GLN A 240 8.67 -15.13 -11.91
N PHE A 241 7.63 -15.71 -12.50
CA PHE A 241 7.79 -16.72 -13.55
C PHE A 241 8.42 -16.15 -14.82
N ALA A 242 7.94 -15.00 -15.27
CA ALA A 242 8.49 -14.31 -16.42
C ALA A 242 9.97 -13.93 -16.21
N LEU A 243 10.31 -13.43 -15.03
CA LEU A 243 11.70 -13.10 -14.67
C LEU A 243 12.59 -14.34 -14.67
N ARG A 244 12.15 -15.45 -14.08
CA ARG A 244 12.93 -16.71 -14.07
C ARG A 244 13.15 -17.26 -15.47
N GLU A 245 12.17 -17.20 -16.31
CA GLU A 245 12.26 -17.64 -17.71
C GLU A 245 13.23 -16.75 -18.49
N ALA A 246 13.10 -15.44 -18.35
CA ALA A 246 13.96 -14.47 -19.03
C ALA A 246 15.43 -14.60 -18.64
N VAL A 247 15.74 -14.89 -17.38
CA VAL A 247 17.11 -15.03 -16.85
C VAL A 247 17.65 -16.42 -17.09
N GLY A 248 16.88 -17.48 -16.84
CA GLY A 248 17.33 -18.86 -16.93
C GLY A 248 17.67 -19.33 -18.36
N THR A 249 17.17 -18.62 -19.38
CA THR A 249 17.46 -18.91 -20.79
C THR A 249 18.72 -18.18 -21.32
N ARG A 250 19.31 -17.29 -20.54
CA ARG A 250 20.45 -16.43 -20.96
C ARG A 250 21.69 -16.64 -20.10
N THR A 251 22.84 -16.31 -20.68
CA THR A 251 24.12 -16.29 -19.96
C THR A 251 24.27 -14.98 -19.18
N LEU A 252 25.20 -14.95 -18.22
CA LEU A 252 25.52 -13.75 -17.46
C LEU A 252 25.97 -12.60 -18.36
N ASP A 253 26.81 -12.89 -19.34
CA ASP A 253 27.34 -11.87 -20.27
C ASP A 253 26.21 -11.23 -21.08
N GLU A 254 25.30 -12.04 -21.64
CA GLU A 254 24.12 -11.56 -22.38
C GLU A 254 23.24 -10.64 -21.50
N LEU A 255 23.09 -10.98 -20.22
CA LEU A 255 22.26 -10.20 -19.27
C LEU A 255 22.94 -8.87 -18.89
N LEU A 256 24.27 -8.83 -18.81
CA LEU A 256 25.02 -7.63 -18.45
C LEU A 256 25.19 -6.68 -19.66
N GLU A 257 25.31 -7.21 -20.87
CA GLU A 257 25.41 -6.42 -22.09
C GLU A 257 24.13 -5.68 -22.41
N ASN A 258 22.97 -6.33 -22.23
CA ASN A 258 21.69 -5.74 -22.62
C ASN A 258 20.57 -6.05 -21.63
N LYS A 259 20.47 -5.24 -20.57
CA LYS A 259 19.41 -5.34 -19.56
C LYS A 259 18.02 -5.13 -20.15
N GLN A 260 17.89 -4.33 -21.19
CA GLN A 260 16.61 -3.99 -21.80
C GLN A 260 15.90 -5.20 -22.42
N VAL A 261 16.64 -6.19 -22.86
CA VAL A 261 16.08 -7.46 -23.38
C VAL A 261 15.30 -8.21 -22.30
N ILE A 262 15.74 -8.15 -21.03
CA ILE A 262 14.99 -8.77 -19.92
C ILE A 262 13.66 -8.03 -19.74
N ASP A 263 13.71 -6.71 -19.70
CA ASP A 263 12.54 -5.86 -19.50
C ASP A 263 11.51 -6.08 -20.60
N ASP A 264 11.94 -6.13 -21.86
CA ASP A 264 11.07 -6.35 -23.01
C ASP A 264 10.39 -7.73 -22.98
N VAL A 265 11.13 -8.79 -22.66
CA VAL A 265 10.61 -10.15 -22.61
C VAL A 265 9.64 -10.33 -21.45
N VAL A 266 10.01 -9.86 -20.26
CA VAL A 266 9.15 -9.91 -19.07
C VAL A 266 7.89 -9.10 -19.29
N SER A 267 8.01 -7.88 -19.84
CA SER A 267 6.89 -7.02 -20.14
C SER A 267 5.91 -7.68 -21.11
N ALA A 268 6.40 -8.17 -22.24
CA ALA A 268 5.55 -8.81 -23.25
C ALA A 268 4.79 -10.03 -22.70
N GLN A 269 5.45 -10.87 -21.94
CA GLN A 269 4.84 -12.06 -21.35
C GLN A 269 3.79 -11.70 -20.29
N VAL A 270 4.10 -10.79 -19.37
CA VAL A 270 3.19 -10.44 -18.28
C VAL A 270 1.98 -9.67 -18.81
N ILE A 271 2.16 -8.74 -19.75
CA ILE A 271 1.06 -8.05 -20.42
C ILE A 271 0.10 -9.04 -21.05
N ALA A 272 0.62 -9.99 -21.84
CA ALA A 272 -0.21 -11.00 -22.52
C ALA A 272 -0.98 -11.90 -21.53
N ARG A 273 -0.37 -12.25 -20.39
CA ARG A 273 -0.99 -13.10 -19.36
C ARG A 273 -2.00 -12.36 -18.49
N MET A 274 -1.80 -11.06 -18.25
CA MET A 274 -2.67 -10.28 -17.37
C MET A 274 -3.85 -9.61 -18.07
N ALA A 275 -3.74 -9.34 -19.37
CA ALA A 275 -4.80 -8.72 -20.16
C ALA A 275 -6.16 -9.47 -20.09
N PRO A 276 -6.23 -10.82 -20.12
CA PRO A 276 -7.49 -11.54 -19.98
C PRO A 276 -8.20 -11.34 -18.65
N PHE A 277 -7.49 -10.87 -17.61
CA PHE A 277 -8.03 -10.63 -16.28
C PHE A 277 -8.35 -9.14 -16.02
N GLY A 278 -8.33 -8.29 -17.05
CA GLY A 278 -8.61 -6.87 -16.90
C GLY A 278 -7.55 -6.11 -16.10
N ILE A 279 -6.30 -6.59 -16.08
CA ILE A 279 -5.17 -5.96 -15.42
C ILE A 279 -4.19 -5.45 -16.48
N GLU A 280 -3.92 -4.15 -16.49
CA GLU A 280 -2.91 -3.53 -17.32
C GLU A 280 -1.57 -3.47 -16.59
N VAL A 281 -0.53 -3.98 -17.23
CA VAL A 281 0.86 -3.78 -16.81
C VAL A 281 1.45 -2.74 -17.75
N ALA A 282 1.63 -1.51 -17.24
CA ALA A 282 2.08 -0.37 -18.05
C ALA A 282 3.58 -0.45 -18.37
N SER A 283 4.38 -0.92 -17.41
CA SER A 283 5.82 -1.10 -17.60
C SER A 283 6.37 -2.10 -16.58
N THR A 284 7.42 -2.82 -16.98
CA THR A 284 8.27 -3.59 -16.07
C THR A 284 9.71 -3.16 -16.26
N GLY A 285 10.53 -3.27 -15.23
CA GLY A 285 11.95 -2.94 -15.31
C GLY A 285 12.76 -3.61 -14.23
N VAL A 286 13.94 -4.12 -14.62
CA VAL A 286 14.92 -4.65 -13.68
C VAL A 286 15.57 -3.47 -12.95
N LYS A 287 15.40 -3.42 -11.62
CA LYS A 287 16.02 -2.41 -10.78
C LYS A 287 17.50 -2.70 -10.58
N ASP A 288 17.79 -3.86 -10.02
CA ASP A 288 19.13 -4.27 -9.64
C ASP A 288 19.39 -5.73 -9.98
N ILE A 289 20.62 -6.00 -10.43
CA ILE A 289 21.18 -7.34 -10.58
C ILE A 289 22.36 -7.43 -9.61
N VAL A 290 22.23 -8.27 -8.59
CA VAL A 290 23.25 -8.47 -7.56
C VAL A 290 23.97 -9.77 -7.84
N LEU A 291 25.28 -9.68 -8.04
CA LEU A 291 26.17 -10.80 -8.24
C LEU A 291 26.69 -11.35 -6.91
N PRO A 292 26.95 -12.65 -6.77
CA PRO A 292 27.70 -13.20 -5.67
C PRO A 292 29.07 -12.52 -5.54
N GLY A 293 29.58 -12.38 -4.31
CA GLY A 293 30.83 -11.66 -4.04
C GLY A 293 32.04 -12.16 -4.83
N ASP A 294 32.14 -13.47 -4.98
CA ASP A 294 33.25 -14.12 -5.73
C ASP A 294 33.18 -13.77 -7.22
N MET A 295 31.99 -13.81 -7.82
CA MET A 295 31.78 -13.44 -9.22
C MET A 295 32.02 -11.96 -9.48
N LYS A 296 31.63 -11.08 -8.55
CA LYS A 296 31.95 -9.66 -8.63
C LYS A 296 33.47 -9.41 -8.68
N THR A 297 34.24 -10.14 -7.88
CA THR A 297 35.69 -10.03 -7.85
C THR A 297 36.32 -10.52 -9.16
N ILE A 298 35.83 -11.64 -9.71
CA ILE A 298 36.30 -12.18 -11.00
C ILE A 298 36.02 -11.21 -12.14
N LEU A 299 34.80 -10.69 -12.23
CA LEU A 299 34.43 -9.71 -13.26
C LEU A 299 35.23 -8.41 -13.15
N SER A 300 35.46 -7.90 -11.93
CA SER A 300 36.30 -6.72 -11.74
C SER A 300 37.73 -6.95 -12.28
N ARG A 301 38.31 -8.09 -11.99
CA ARG A 301 39.67 -8.45 -12.52
C ARG A 301 39.67 -8.58 -14.04
N LEU A 302 38.63 -9.16 -14.62
CA LEU A 302 38.51 -9.29 -16.08
C LEU A 302 38.43 -7.90 -16.73
N VAL A 303 37.56 -7.03 -16.23
CA VAL A 303 37.42 -5.65 -16.74
C VAL A 303 38.72 -4.85 -16.57
N GLU A 304 39.41 -4.98 -15.44
CA GLU A 304 40.72 -4.35 -15.23
C GLU A 304 41.76 -4.85 -16.25
N ALA A 305 41.80 -6.16 -16.52
CA ALA A 305 42.71 -6.73 -17.52
C ALA A 305 42.38 -6.25 -18.94
N GLU A 306 41.13 -6.21 -19.33
CA GLU A 306 40.68 -5.69 -20.62
C GLU A 306 41.00 -4.19 -20.79
N LYS A 307 40.71 -3.37 -19.78
CA LYS A 307 41.04 -1.93 -19.80
C LYS A 307 42.55 -1.68 -19.86
N SER A 308 43.32 -2.48 -19.12
CA SER A 308 44.78 -2.44 -19.16
C SER A 308 45.32 -2.84 -20.55
N ALA A 309 44.76 -3.87 -21.15
CA ALA A 309 45.12 -4.30 -22.51
C ALA A 309 44.81 -3.23 -23.54
N GLN A 310 43.61 -2.62 -23.48
CA GLN A 310 43.21 -1.50 -24.35
C GLN A 310 44.15 -0.30 -24.18
N ALA A 311 44.43 0.10 -22.94
CA ALA A 311 45.39 1.18 -22.66
C ALA A 311 46.78 0.91 -23.22
N ASN A 312 47.28 -0.33 -23.13
CA ASN A 312 48.57 -0.74 -23.68
C ASN A 312 48.57 -0.69 -25.22
N VAL A 313 47.49 -1.08 -25.89
CA VAL A 313 47.34 -0.98 -27.34
C VAL A 313 47.37 0.48 -27.77
N ILE A 314 46.63 1.36 -27.10
CA ILE A 314 46.62 2.81 -27.38
C ILE A 314 48.04 3.38 -27.19
N ARG A 315 48.68 3.06 -26.03
CA ARG A 315 50.05 3.54 -25.75
C ARG A 315 51.03 3.11 -26.80
N ARG A 316 51.05 1.85 -27.23
CA ARG A 316 51.93 1.36 -28.29
C ARG A 316 51.65 2.04 -29.62
N ARG A 317 50.37 2.33 -29.92
CA ARG A 317 50.00 3.03 -31.14
C ARG A 317 50.54 4.48 -31.16
N GLU A 318 50.40 5.17 -30.02
CA GLU A 318 50.96 6.51 -29.83
C GLU A 318 52.47 6.54 -29.85
N GLU A 319 53.14 5.59 -29.18
CA GLU A 319 54.61 5.42 -29.23
C GLU A 319 55.09 5.19 -30.68
N THR A 320 54.37 4.34 -31.44
CA THR A 320 54.70 4.08 -32.84
C THR A 320 54.50 5.32 -33.70
N ALA A 321 53.39 6.07 -33.46
CA ALA A 321 53.13 7.33 -34.19
C ALA A 321 54.18 8.40 -33.87
N ALA A 322 54.52 8.53 -32.57
CA ALA A 322 55.58 9.46 -32.14
C ALA A 322 56.96 9.09 -32.75
N THR A 323 57.31 7.81 -32.76
CA THR A 323 58.56 7.32 -33.35
C THR A 323 58.58 7.60 -34.88
N ARG A 324 57.48 7.35 -35.59
CA ARG A 324 57.36 7.71 -37.03
C ARG A 324 57.47 9.19 -37.27
N SER A 325 56.85 10.01 -36.43
CA SER A 325 56.94 11.45 -36.50
C SER A 325 58.38 11.93 -36.29
N LEU A 326 59.10 11.39 -35.31
CA LEU A 326 60.49 11.69 -35.06
C LEU A 326 61.40 11.27 -36.26
N LEU A 327 61.14 10.07 -36.82
CA LEU A 327 61.87 9.61 -37.99
C LEU A 327 61.67 10.50 -39.21
N ASN A 328 60.43 10.94 -39.47
CA ASN A 328 60.13 11.87 -40.55
C ASN A 328 60.80 13.22 -40.31
N THR A 329 60.74 13.71 -39.05
CA THR A 329 61.42 14.96 -38.67
C THR A 329 62.95 14.86 -38.91
N ALA A 330 63.55 13.74 -38.49
CA ALA A 330 64.98 13.49 -38.72
C ALA A 330 65.34 13.46 -40.21
N LYS A 331 64.54 12.80 -41.07
CA LYS A 331 64.74 12.80 -42.54
C LYS A 331 64.68 14.19 -43.15
N VAL A 332 63.76 15.05 -42.70
CA VAL A 332 63.65 16.43 -43.16
C VAL A 332 64.86 17.24 -42.75
N MET A 333 65.46 16.96 -41.58
CA MET A 333 66.62 17.67 -41.05
C MET A 333 67.91 17.19 -41.67
N GLU A 334 68.02 15.97 -42.15
CA GLU A 334 69.20 15.38 -42.79
C GLU A 334 69.70 16.20 -43.99
N ASN A 335 68.76 16.79 -44.76
CA ASN A 335 69.05 17.60 -45.93
C ASN A 335 68.88 19.13 -45.73
N ASN A 336 68.62 19.57 -44.47
CA ASN A 336 68.39 20.98 -44.16
C ASN A 336 69.13 21.41 -42.88
N PRO A 337 70.37 21.96 -43.00
CA PRO A 337 71.16 22.37 -41.82
C PRO A 337 70.51 23.44 -40.96
N VAL A 338 69.64 24.28 -41.55
CA VAL A 338 68.96 25.36 -40.86
C VAL A 338 67.87 24.74 -39.95
N ALA A 339 67.12 23.75 -40.44
CA ALA A 339 66.09 23.05 -39.68
C ALA A 339 66.71 22.26 -38.50
N LEU A 340 67.88 21.67 -38.73
CA LEU A 340 68.64 21.00 -37.66
C LEU A 340 69.00 21.97 -36.53
N ARG A 341 69.50 23.18 -36.90
CA ARG A 341 69.92 24.21 -35.95
C ARG A 341 68.76 24.76 -35.13
N LEU A 342 67.60 24.97 -35.80
CA LEU A 342 66.38 25.38 -35.07
C LEU A 342 65.92 24.33 -34.06
N LYS A 343 66.00 23.07 -34.41
CA LYS A 343 65.61 21.96 -33.50
C LYS A 343 66.56 21.79 -32.31
N GLU A 344 67.87 22.05 -32.53
CA GLU A 344 68.85 22.09 -31.45
C GLU A 344 68.53 23.23 -30.46
N LEU A 345 68.17 24.40 -30.96
CA LEU A 345 67.78 25.56 -30.12
C LEU A 345 66.50 25.27 -29.36
N GLU A 346 65.46 24.71 -30.01
CA GLU A 346 64.20 24.33 -29.36
C GLU A 346 64.45 23.28 -28.23
N THR A 347 65.37 22.34 -28.50
CA THR A 347 65.71 21.31 -27.48
C THR A 347 66.46 21.93 -26.29
N LEU A 348 67.36 22.89 -26.56
CA LEU A 348 68.04 23.68 -25.55
C LEU A 348 67.09 24.52 -24.68
N GLU A 349 66.11 25.17 -25.32
CA GLU A 349 65.05 25.95 -24.65
C GLU A 349 64.24 25.05 -23.72
N ARG A 350 63.83 23.88 -24.19
CA ARG A 350 63.09 22.88 -23.40
C ARG A 350 63.88 22.28 -22.23
N VAL A 351 65.18 22.14 -22.41
CA VAL A 351 66.07 21.70 -21.30
C VAL A 351 66.24 22.85 -20.30
N ALA A 352 66.39 24.10 -20.78
CA ALA A 352 66.52 25.26 -19.91
C ALA A 352 65.27 25.53 -19.07
N GLU A 353 64.05 25.32 -19.61
CA GLU A 353 62.80 25.42 -18.88
C GLU A 353 62.67 24.42 -17.72
N ARG A 354 63.36 23.28 -17.78
CA ARG A 354 63.32 22.25 -16.76
C ARG A 354 64.45 22.33 -15.71
N ILE A 355 65.33 23.27 -15.87
CA ILE A 355 66.51 23.45 -14.98
C ILE A 355 66.42 24.78 -14.26
N ASP A 356 66.13 24.74 -12.97
CA ASP A 356 65.98 25.96 -12.12
C ASP A 356 67.28 26.74 -11.95
N LYS A 357 68.44 26.13 -12.21
CA LYS A 357 69.76 26.77 -12.08
C LYS A 357 70.81 26.14 -12.97
N ILE A 358 71.27 26.88 -13.96
CA ILE A 358 72.41 26.52 -14.79
C ILE A 358 73.64 27.30 -14.30
N SER A 359 74.63 26.59 -13.76
CA SER A 359 75.92 27.18 -13.42
C SER A 359 76.90 26.92 -14.53
N VAL A 360 77.26 27.98 -15.29
CA VAL A 360 78.22 27.90 -16.38
C VAL A 360 79.58 28.30 -15.83
N PHE A 361 80.50 27.35 -15.75
CA PHE A 361 81.88 27.60 -15.41
C PHE A 361 82.70 27.76 -16.74
N GLY A 362 83.05 29.02 -17.01
CA GLY A 362 83.87 29.34 -18.18
C GLY A 362 83.06 29.90 -19.35
N GLY A 363 82.87 31.07 -19.52
CA GLY A 363 82.17 31.89 -20.51
C GLY A 363 81.25 31.20 -21.53
N LEU A 364 80.18 31.86 -21.89
CA LEU A 364 79.13 31.36 -22.80
C LEU A 364 79.69 30.84 -24.13
N ASP A 365 80.82 31.39 -24.55
CA ASP A 365 81.50 31.00 -25.81
C ASP A 365 82.08 29.61 -25.78
N GLN A 366 82.57 29.10 -24.63
CA GLN A 366 83.09 27.71 -24.54
C GLN A 366 82.01 26.66 -24.59
N VAL A 367 80.81 26.97 -24.05
CA VAL A 367 79.67 26.08 -24.12
C VAL A 367 79.10 26.05 -25.55
N LEU A 368 79.05 27.17 -26.23
CA LEU A 368 78.62 27.28 -27.62
C LEU A 368 79.66 26.60 -28.56
N HIS A 369 80.95 26.74 -28.31
CA HIS A 369 82.00 26.01 -29.08
C HIS A 369 82.01 24.50 -28.81
N GLY A 370 81.67 24.04 -27.60
CA GLY A 370 81.53 22.63 -27.30
C GLY A 370 80.34 21.97 -27.96
N LEU A 371 79.24 22.71 -28.09
CA LEU A 371 78.04 22.26 -28.80
C LEU A 371 78.20 22.30 -30.35
N VAL A 372 79.09 23.15 -30.86
CA VAL A 372 79.39 23.27 -32.30
C VAL A 372 80.40 22.26 -32.77
N ASN A 373 81.26 21.73 -31.89
CA ASN A 373 82.38 20.84 -32.25
C ASN A 373 82.06 19.34 -32.23
N ILE A 374 80.80 18.96 -32.19
CA ILE A 374 80.38 17.56 -32.43
C ILE A 374 80.42 17.21 -33.95
N LYS A 375 80.79 18.18 -34.81
CA LYS A 375 80.97 17.97 -36.24
C LYS A 375 82.44 17.92 -36.55
N GLY A 376 83.02 16.74 -36.57
CA GLY A 376 84.40 16.60 -37.16
C GLY A 376 85.13 15.33 -36.83
N LYS A 377 84.49 14.20 -37.05
CA LYS A 377 85.25 12.97 -37.37
C LYS A 377 84.38 12.08 -38.29
N THR A 378 84.35 12.50 -39.55
CA THR A 378 84.08 11.55 -40.63
C THR A 378 85.15 11.81 -41.68
N ASN A 379 85.85 10.77 -41.98
CA ASN A 379 86.76 10.52 -43.10
C ASN A 379 88.23 10.75 -42.89
N ALA A 380 88.97 9.64 -42.67
CA ALA A 380 90.01 9.20 -43.62
C ALA A 380 90.32 7.74 -43.40
N ALA A 381 90.20 7.02 -44.48
CA ALA A 381 90.64 5.68 -44.85
C ALA A 381 89.66 4.56 -44.64
#